data_0cfa187810cdf91cfccd3ff99122e8ad
#
_entry.id   0cfa187810cdf91cfccd3ff99122e8ad
#
_cell.length_a   1.000
_cell.length_b   1.000
_cell.length_c   1.000
_cell.angle_alpha   90.00
_cell.angle_beta   90.00
_cell.angle_gamma   90.00
#
_symmetry.space_group_name_H-M   'P 1'
#
loop_
_entity.id
_entity.type
_entity.pdbx_description
1 polymer ?
#
loop_
_entity_poly.entity_id
_entity_poly.type
_entity_poly.pdbx_seq_one_letter_code
_entity_poly.pdbx_strand_id
1 'polypeptide(L)'
;MVNLNINGETRTVDAPDDMPLLWVLRDVVGLTGTKFGCGIAQCGACTVHLDGVAARSCVLPVAAVAGRKITTIEAVGATPAGHKVQQAWRALDVVQCGYCQSGQVMAATALIASNPNPSDADIDGAMAGNICRCGTYNRIRAAVKQAAKEV
;
A
#
# COMPACT_ATOMS: atom_id res chain seq x y z
N MET A 1 -4.23 18.65 17.15
CA MET A 1 -2.96 18.38 16.41
C MET A 1 -2.47 16.99 16.76
N VAL A 2 -2.12 16.20 15.75
CA VAL A 2 -1.64 14.82 15.92
C VAL A 2 -0.24 14.70 15.31
N ASN A 3 0.68 14.04 16.04
CA ASN A 3 2.03 13.76 15.52
C ASN A 3 2.05 12.39 14.83
N LEU A 4 2.43 12.38 13.56
CA LEU A 4 2.50 11.17 12.73
C LEU A 4 3.92 10.96 12.25
N ASN A 5 4.38 9.71 12.26
CA ASN A 5 5.60 9.31 11.57
C ASN A 5 5.23 8.79 10.16
N ILE A 6 5.44 9.63 9.16
CA ILE A 6 5.09 9.32 7.77
C ILE A 6 6.38 9.26 6.94
N ASN A 7 6.65 8.09 6.38
CA ASN A 7 7.83 7.86 5.52
C ASN A 7 9.16 8.24 6.19
N GLY A 8 9.26 7.98 7.50
CA GLY A 8 10.45 8.27 8.29
C GLY A 8 10.55 9.70 8.83
N GLU A 9 9.60 10.56 8.51
CA GLU A 9 9.54 11.93 9.00
C GLU A 9 8.40 12.12 10.01
N THR A 10 8.68 12.81 11.11
CA THR A 10 7.64 13.21 12.05
C THR A 10 6.96 14.47 11.54
N ARG A 11 5.64 14.41 11.35
CA ARG A 11 4.81 15.53 10.91
C ARG A 11 3.70 15.78 11.91
N THR A 12 3.56 17.04 12.32
CA THR A 12 2.43 17.50 13.11
C THR A 12 1.33 17.93 12.16
N VAL A 13 0.17 17.30 12.25
CA VAL A 13 -0.99 17.57 11.38
C VAL A 13 -2.12 18.16 12.20
N ASP A 14 -2.79 19.17 11.64
CA ASP A 14 -4.01 19.73 12.19
C ASP A 14 -5.20 19.06 11.52
N ALA A 15 -5.72 18.05 12.20
CA ALA A 15 -6.85 17.28 11.72
C ALA A 15 -7.68 16.78 12.91
N PRO A 16 -9.02 16.65 12.76
CA PRO A 16 -9.85 15.99 13.76
C PRO A 16 -9.38 14.57 14.04
N ASP A 17 -9.49 14.12 15.27
CA ASP A 17 -9.01 12.79 15.72
C ASP A 17 -9.65 11.63 14.96
N ASP A 18 -10.87 11.79 14.51
CA ASP A 18 -11.65 10.81 13.77
C ASP A 18 -11.47 10.89 12.24
N MET A 19 -10.71 11.87 11.74
CA MET A 19 -10.45 11.99 10.31
C MET A 19 -9.73 10.73 9.79
N PRO A 20 -10.24 10.09 8.72
CA PRO A 20 -9.54 8.94 8.14
C PRO A 20 -8.13 9.28 7.68
N LEU A 21 -7.17 8.41 7.98
CA LEU A 21 -5.76 8.58 7.60
C LEU A 21 -5.60 8.88 6.10
N LEU A 22 -6.42 8.27 5.24
CA LEU A 22 -6.40 8.51 3.79
C LEU A 22 -6.50 10.01 3.46
N TRP A 23 -7.44 10.71 4.07
CA TRP A 23 -7.63 12.15 3.81
C TRP A 23 -6.54 13.00 4.43
N VAL A 24 -6.03 12.60 5.60
CA VAL A 24 -4.86 13.26 6.17
C VAL A 24 -3.66 13.17 5.23
N LEU A 25 -3.40 11.99 4.66
CA LEU A 25 -2.30 11.81 3.71
C LEU A 25 -2.51 12.66 2.45
N ARG A 26 -3.70 12.64 1.85
CA ARG A 26 -3.96 13.29 0.57
C ARG A 26 -4.14 14.80 0.69
N ASP A 27 -4.97 15.25 1.65
CA ASP A 27 -5.48 16.62 1.68
C ASP A 27 -4.69 17.50 2.65
N VAL A 28 -4.15 16.96 3.74
CA VAL A 28 -3.36 17.70 4.72
C VAL A 28 -1.87 17.62 4.43
N VAL A 29 -1.36 16.42 4.16
CA VAL A 29 0.07 16.19 3.92
C VAL A 29 0.45 16.36 2.44
N GLY A 30 -0.49 16.17 1.52
CA GLY A 30 -0.26 16.30 0.08
C GLY A 30 0.32 15.05 -0.58
N LEU A 31 0.30 13.89 0.08
CA LEU A 31 0.74 12.61 -0.48
C LEU A 31 -0.43 11.94 -1.21
N THR A 32 -0.55 12.18 -2.51
CA THR A 32 -1.71 11.77 -3.31
C THR A 32 -1.60 10.39 -3.97
N GLY A 33 -0.50 9.68 -3.76
CA GLY A 33 -0.28 8.34 -4.32
C GLY A 33 -1.23 7.28 -3.76
N THR A 34 -1.63 7.39 -2.50
CA THR A 34 -2.67 6.57 -1.88
C THR A 34 -4.04 7.02 -2.37
N LYS A 35 -4.88 6.07 -2.84
CA LYS A 35 -6.13 6.39 -3.55
C LYS A 35 -7.38 6.04 -2.75
N PHE A 36 -8.45 6.80 -2.97
CA PHE A 36 -9.80 6.49 -2.50
C PHE A 36 -10.54 5.64 -3.54
N GLY A 37 -11.21 4.58 -3.08
CA GLY A 37 -12.10 3.78 -3.92
C GLY A 37 -13.45 3.58 -3.22
N CYS A 38 -13.56 2.59 -2.32
CA CYS A 38 -14.83 2.23 -1.68
C CYS A 38 -15.14 3.00 -0.39
N GLY A 39 -14.14 3.42 0.37
CA GLY A 39 -14.30 4.06 1.68
C GLY A 39 -14.72 3.12 2.83
N ILE A 40 -14.79 1.81 2.57
CA ILE A 40 -15.23 0.77 3.51
C ILE A 40 -14.24 -0.39 3.65
N ALA A 41 -12.99 -0.15 3.35
CA ALA A 41 -11.87 -1.10 3.47
C ALA A 41 -11.96 -2.36 2.57
N GLN A 42 -12.72 -2.34 1.47
CA GLN A 42 -12.93 -3.52 0.63
C GLN A 42 -12.09 -3.53 -0.66
N CYS A 43 -11.84 -2.37 -1.28
CA CYS A 43 -11.20 -2.34 -2.61
C CYS A 43 -9.67 -2.37 -2.58
N GLY A 44 -9.04 -2.01 -1.49
CA GLY A 44 -7.59 -1.99 -1.33
C GLY A 44 -6.84 -0.80 -1.94
N ALA A 45 -7.50 0.11 -2.64
CA ALA A 45 -6.85 1.27 -3.27
C ALA A 45 -6.14 2.19 -2.26
N CYS A 46 -6.60 2.23 -1.02
CA CYS A 46 -6.07 3.05 0.08
C CYS A 46 -5.00 2.36 0.92
N THR A 47 -4.47 1.23 0.51
CA THR A 47 -3.52 0.45 1.31
C THR A 47 -2.24 1.24 1.57
N VAL A 48 -1.87 1.30 2.85
CA VAL A 48 -0.60 1.80 3.36
C VAL A 48 0.02 0.74 4.26
N HIS A 49 1.27 0.92 4.71
CA HIS A 49 1.83 0.08 5.78
C HIS A 49 1.77 0.82 7.12
N LEU A 50 1.34 0.10 8.16
CA LEU A 50 1.48 0.49 9.56
C LEU A 50 2.46 -0.48 10.22
N ASP A 51 3.64 0.01 10.58
CA ASP A 51 4.72 -0.84 11.13
C ASP A 51 5.05 -2.03 10.22
N GLY A 52 5.01 -1.83 8.91
CA GLY A 52 5.28 -2.87 7.90
C GLY A 52 4.09 -3.77 7.54
N VAL A 53 2.95 -3.62 8.19
CA VAL A 53 1.74 -4.41 7.93
C VAL A 53 0.77 -3.64 7.05
N ALA A 54 0.24 -4.27 6.01
CA ALA A 54 -0.75 -3.66 5.12
C ALA A 54 -2.04 -3.31 5.88
N ALA A 55 -2.51 -2.08 5.70
CA ALA A 55 -3.71 -1.56 6.35
C ALA A 55 -4.52 -0.66 5.40
N ARG A 56 -5.82 -0.58 5.61
CA ARG A 56 -6.75 0.24 4.82
C ARG A 56 -6.92 1.62 5.45
N SER A 57 -6.30 2.63 4.87
CA SER A 57 -6.28 3.99 5.43
C SER A 57 -7.64 4.71 5.38
N CYS A 58 -8.58 4.25 4.55
CA CYS A 58 -9.89 4.91 4.41
C CYS A 58 -10.81 4.76 5.63
N VAL A 59 -10.54 3.79 6.52
CA VAL A 59 -11.35 3.52 7.72
C VAL A 59 -10.57 3.71 9.03
N LEU A 60 -9.30 4.10 8.96
CA LEU A 60 -8.44 4.27 10.14
C LEU A 60 -8.47 5.73 10.59
N PRO A 61 -9.03 6.04 11.78
CA PRO A 61 -8.93 7.37 12.35
C PRO A 61 -7.47 7.78 12.57
N VAL A 62 -7.13 9.02 12.31
CA VAL A 62 -5.75 9.52 12.46
C VAL A 62 -5.22 9.34 13.88
N ALA A 63 -6.06 9.52 14.89
CA ALA A 63 -5.67 9.32 16.29
C ALA A 63 -5.26 7.87 16.59
N ALA A 64 -5.85 6.89 15.91
CA ALA A 64 -5.54 5.47 16.12
C ALA A 64 -4.17 5.05 15.58
N VAL A 65 -3.55 5.87 14.74
CA VAL A 65 -2.24 5.57 14.13
C VAL A 65 -1.12 6.48 14.66
N ALA A 66 -1.42 7.33 15.62
CA ALA A 66 -0.42 8.16 16.28
C ALA A 66 0.69 7.28 16.92
N GLY A 67 1.94 7.66 16.72
CA GLY A 67 3.11 6.90 17.22
C GLY A 67 3.49 5.66 16.42
N ARG A 68 2.72 5.30 15.39
CA ARG A 68 3.05 4.18 14.48
C ARG A 68 3.82 4.67 13.26
N LYS A 69 4.63 3.79 12.66
CA LYS A 69 5.34 4.07 11.41
C LYS A 69 4.39 3.88 10.24
N ILE A 70 4.09 4.96 9.53
CA ILE A 70 3.26 4.95 8.33
C ILE A 70 4.17 4.99 7.11
N THR A 71 4.07 3.99 6.23
CA THR A 71 4.76 3.99 4.94
C THR A 71 3.73 4.03 3.82
N THR A 72 3.90 4.97 2.90
CA THR A 72 3.03 5.14 1.72
C THR A 72 3.74 4.71 0.45
N ILE A 73 3.00 4.67 -0.67
CA ILE A 73 3.55 4.31 -1.98
C ILE A 73 4.71 5.21 -2.43
N GLU A 74 4.73 6.46 -1.98
CA GLU A 74 5.79 7.42 -2.31
C GLU A 74 7.17 7.00 -1.75
N ALA A 75 7.19 6.22 -0.67
CA ALA A 75 8.44 5.81 -0.02
C ALA A 75 8.72 4.31 -0.06
N VAL A 76 7.74 3.47 -0.40
CA VAL A 76 7.88 2.00 -0.33
C VAL A 76 9.00 1.47 -1.24
N GLY A 77 9.27 2.15 -2.35
CA GLY A 77 10.34 1.76 -3.27
C GLY A 77 11.77 1.88 -2.71
N ALA A 78 11.94 2.58 -1.59
CA ALA A 78 13.22 2.63 -0.87
C ALA A 78 13.46 1.39 -0.01
N THR A 79 12.44 0.58 0.26
CA THR A 79 12.58 -0.68 0.97
C THR A 79 13.05 -1.79 0.02
N PRO A 80 13.82 -2.81 0.50
CA PRO A 80 14.27 -3.90 -0.38
C PRO A 80 13.13 -4.63 -1.07
N ALA A 81 12.08 -4.99 -0.35
CA ALA A 81 10.91 -5.67 -0.91
C ALA A 81 10.14 -4.76 -1.89
N GLY A 82 9.91 -3.50 -1.53
CA GLY A 82 9.22 -2.54 -2.39
C GLY A 82 9.95 -2.27 -3.69
N HIS A 83 11.28 -2.17 -3.64
CA HIS A 83 12.11 -2.02 -4.83
C HIS A 83 11.93 -3.17 -5.82
N LYS A 84 12.00 -4.42 -5.34
CA LYS A 84 11.82 -5.62 -6.15
C LYS A 84 10.43 -5.72 -6.75
N VAL A 85 9.40 -5.42 -5.95
CA VAL A 85 8.02 -5.40 -6.42
C VAL A 85 7.86 -4.37 -7.54
N GLN A 86 8.35 -3.15 -7.36
CA GLN A 86 8.24 -2.11 -8.38
C GLN A 86 9.03 -2.43 -9.64
N GLN A 87 10.20 -3.08 -9.53
CA GLN A 87 10.94 -3.57 -10.69
C GLN A 87 10.15 -4.62 -11.48
N ALA A 88 9.56 -5.61 -10.79
CA ALA A 88 8.74 -6.64 -11.42
C ALA A 88 7.49 -6.04 -12.10
N TRP A 89 6.84 -5.05 -11.46
CA TRP A 89 5.71 -4.32 -12.06
C TRP A 89 6.07 -3.65 -13.37
N ARG A 90 7.22 -3.02 -13.44
CA ARG A 90 7.72 -2.40 -14.68
C ARG A 90 8.13 -3.43 -15.72
N ALA A 91 8.84 -4.48 -15.32
CA ALA A 91 9.33 -5.51 -16.22
C ALA A 91 8.21 -6.27 -16.93
N LEU A 92 7.08 -6.49 -16.24
CA LEU A 92 5.92 -7.22 -16.78
C LEU A 92 4.80 -6.31 -17.30
N ASP A 93 5.02 -4.99 -17.30
CA ASP A 93 4.06 -4.02 -17.84
C ASP A 93 2.66 -4.19 -17.22
N VAL A 94 2.60 -4.29 -15.89
CA VAL A 94 1.38 -4.68 -15.16
C VAL A 94 0.27 -3.66 -15.31
N VAL A 95 0.61 -2.37 -15.29
CA VAL A 95 -0.32 -1.24 -15.16
C VAL A 95 -1.17 -1.04 -16.41
N GLN A 96 -2.49 -0.80 -16.23
CA GLN A 96 -3.35 -0.23 -17.26
C GLN A 96 -3.77 1.19 -16.85
N CYS A 97 -4.94 1.41 -16.23
CA CYS A 97 -5.31 2.77 -15.81
C CYS A 97 -4.44 3.30 -14.65
N GLY A 98 -3.87 2.44 -13.86
CA GLY A 98 -2.97 2.77 -12.75
C GLY A 98 -3.66 3.08 -11.41
N TYR A 99 -4.97 3.23 -11.37
CA TYR A 99 -5.66 3.72 -10.17
C TYR A 99 -5.53 2.78 -8.96
N CYS A 100 -5.64 1.47 -9.15
CA CYS A 100 -5.51 0.49 -8.07
C CYS A 100 -4.05 0.10 -7.77
N GLN A 101 -3.09 0.52 -8.59
CA GLN A 101 -1.75 -0.08 -8.56
C GLN A 101 -0.94 0.32 -7.32
N SER A 102 -1.13 1.51 -6.77
CA SER A 102 -0.47 1.88 -5.51
C SER A 102 -0.87 0.91 -4.38
N GLY A 103 -2.16 0.61 -4.24
CA GLY A 103 -2.66 -0.37 -3.27
C GLY A 103 -2.18 -1.79 -3.56
N GLN A 104 -2.14 -2.20 -4.82
CA GLN A 104 -1.63 -3.51 -5.24
C GLN A 104 -0.15 -3.67 -4.88
N VAL A 105 0.68 -2.69 -5.18
CA VAL A 105 2.10 -2.69 -4.85
C VAL A 105 2.33 -2.73 -3.33
N MET A 106 1.57 -1.95 -2.57
CA MET A 106 1.68 -1.93 -1.11
C MET A 106 1.33 -3.30 -0.50
N ALA A 107 0.25 -3.94 -0.96
CA ALA A 107 -0.14 -5.28 -0.50
C ALA A 107 0.89 -6.34 -0.87
N ALA A 108 1.39 -6.32 -2.10
CA ALA A 108 2.42 -7.24 -2.57
C ALA A 108 3.74 -7.08 -1.80
N THR A 109 4.14 -5.84 -1.52
CA THR A 109 5.35 -5.55 -0.75
C THR A 109 5.25 -6.09 0.68
N ALA A 110 4.12 -5.91 1.35
CA ALA A 110 3.89 -6.45 2.68
C ALA A 110 3.96 -7.98 2.69
N LEU A 111 3.40 -8.64 1.67
CA LEU A 111 3.49 -10.09 1.52
C LEU A 111 4.94 -10.55 1.41
N ILE A 112 5.70 -10.00 0.46
CA ILE A 112 7.09 -10.43 0.20
C ILE A 112 7.99 -10.13 1.40
N ALA A 113 7.78 -9.03 2.10
CA ALA A 113 8.55 -8.69 3.30
C ALA A 113 8.33 -9.69 4.44
N SER A 114 7.11 -10.23 4.57
CA SER A 114 6.77 -11.21 5.62
C SER A 114 6.96 -12.66 5.19
N ASN A 115 6.82 -12.96 3.91
CA ASN A 115 6.97 -14.29 3.31
C ASN A 115 7.74 -14.18 1.99
N PRO A 116 9.07 -14.35 2.00
CA PRO A 116 9.91 -14.21 0.80
C PRO A 116 9.66 -15.27 -0.29
N ASN A 117 9.05 -16.39 0.06
CA ASN A 117 8.74 -17.48 -0.87
C ASN A 117 7.24 -17.82 -0.84
N PRO A 118 6.35 -16.90 -1.25
CA PRO A 118 4.92 -17.14 -1.17
C PRO A 118 4.48 -18.21 -2.18
N SER A 119 3.62 -19.10 -1.73
CA SER A 119 2.88 -20.01 -2.60
C SER A 119 1.82 -19.25 -3.40
N ASP A 120 1.25 -19.89 -4.43
CA ASP A 120 0.13 -19.30 -5.18
C ASP A 120 -1.06 -18.97 -4.27
N ALA A 121 -1.34 -19.82 -3.29
CA ALA A 121 -2.39 -19.59 -2.31
C ALA A 121 -2.08 -18.38 -1.39
N ASP A 122 -0.82 -18.19 -1.00
CA ASP A 122 -0.42 -17.02 -0.22
C ASP A 122 -0.60 -15.72 -1.01
N ILE A 123 -0.21 -15.75 -2.29
CA ILE A 123 -0.39 -14.60 -3.19
C ILE A 123 -1.87 -14.29 -3.37
N ASP A 124 -2.68 -15.29 -3.67
CA ASP A 124 -4.11 -15.12 -3.86
C ASP A 124 -4.78 -14.58 -2.59
N GLY A 125 -4.42 -15.11 -1.42
CA GLY A 125 -4.94 -14.64 -0.14
C GLY A 125 -4.54 -13.20 0.18
N ALA A 126 -3.27 -12.85 -0.02
CA ALA A 126 -2.78 -11.50 0.26
C ALA A 126 -3.34 -10.44 -0.69
N MET A 127 -3.58 -10.81 -1.96
CA MET A 127 -4.02 -9.89 -3.01
C MET A 127 -5.55 -9.86 -3.20
N ALA A 128 -6.30 -10.77 -2.59
CA ALA A 128 -7.76 -10.92 -2.76
C ALA A 128 -8.55 -9.65 -2.40
N GLY A 129 -8.07 -8.85 -1.46
CA GLY A 129 -8.69 -7.59 -1.05
C GLY A 129 -8.36 -6.39 -1.93
N ASN A 130 -7.65 -6.58 -3.05
CA ASN A 130 -7.24 -5.50 -3.95
C ASN A 130 -7.93 -5.66 -5.30
N ILE A 131 -8.88 -4.78 -5.60
CA ILE A 131 -9.73 -4.85 -6.79
C ILE A 131 -9.13 -4.03 -7.92
N CYS A 132 -9.05 -4.64 -9.11
CA CYS A 132 -8.63 -3.97 -10.35
C CYS A 132 -9.74 -4.00 -11.40
N ARG A 133 -10.28 -2.84 -11.75
CA ARG A 133 -11.35 -2.75 -12.76
C ARG A 133 -10.86 -3.11 -14.17
N CYS A 134 -9.57 -2.90 -14.44
CA CYS A 134 -8.94 -3.26 -15.71
C CYS A 134 -8.59 -4.76 -15.80
N GLY A 135 -8.71 -5.52 -14.71
CA GLY A 135 -8.46 -6.95 -14.69
C GLY A 135 -6.99 -7.36 -14.80
N THR A 136 -6.06 -6.58 -14.23
CA THR A 136 -4.61 -6.86 -14.31
C THR A 136 -4.14 -8.02 -13.41
N TYR A 137 -5.03 -8.80 -12.86
CA TYR A 137 -4.75 -9.82 -11.83
C TYR A 137 -3.70 -10.85 -12.23
N ASN A 138 -3.72 -11.37 -13.47
CA ASN A 138 -2.74 -12.35 -13.93
C ASN A 138 -1.33 -11.75 -13.98
N ARG A 139 -1.19 -10.51 -14.43
CA ARG A 139 0.09 -9.81 -14.46
C ARG A 139 0.57 -9.49 -13.05
N ILE A 140 -0.32 -9.09 -12.14
CA ILE A 140 -0.02 -8.85 -10.74
C ILE A 140 0.56 -10.12 -10.11
N ARG A 141 -0.12 -11.27 -10.25
CA ARG A 141 0.36 -12.55 -9.72
C ARG A 141 1.74 -12.91 -10.28
N ALA A 142 1.95 -12.77 -11.59
CA ALA A 142 3.24 -13.02 -12.23
C ALA A 142 4.33 -12.09 -11.68
N ALA A 143 4.02 -10.81 -11.47
CA ALA A 143 4.96 -9.84 -10.94
C ALA A 143 5.33 -10.12 -9.47
N VAL A 144 4.38 -10.54 -8.63
CA VAL A 144 4.67 -10.98 -7.26
C VAL A 144 5.60 -12.18 -7.25
N LYS A 145 5.34 -13.18 -8.11
CA LYS A 145 6.22 -14.35 -8.25
C LYS A 145 7.63 -13.98 -8.71
N GLN A 146 7.74 -13.07 -9.66
CA GLN A 146 9.05 -12.59 -10.13
C GLN A 146 9.78 -11.86 -9.02
N ALA A 147 9.13 -10.94 -8.32
CA ALA A 147 9.73 -10.21 -7.21
C ALA A 147 10.22 -11.14 -6.09
N ALA A 148 9.49 -12.22 -5.81
CA ALA A 148 9.87 -13.22 -4.80
C ALA A 148 11.13 -14.02 -5.19
N LYS A 149 11.36 -14.28 -6.48
CA LYS A 149 12.55 -15.01 -6.96
C LYS A 149 13.84 -14.20 -6.89
N GLU A 150 13.74 -12.89 -6.82
CA GLU A 150 14.88 -11.97 -6.76
C GLU A 150 15.33 -11.66 -5.31
N VAL A 151 14.76 -12.37 -4.34
CA VAL A 151 15.08 -12.21 -2.90
C VAL A 151 16.33 -13.00 -2.51
#